data_3fc96715c9185a16945b9abe30153f7c
#
_entry.id   3fc96715c9185a16945b9abe30153f7c
#
_cell.length_a   1.000
_cell.length_b   1.000
_cell.length_c   1.000
_cell.angle_alpha   90.00
_cell.angle_beta   90.00
_cell.angle_gamma   90.00
#
_symmetry.space_group_name_H-M   'P 1'
#
loop_
_entity.id
_entity.type
_entity.pdbx_description
1 polymer ?
#
loop_
_entity_poly.entity_id
_entity_poly.type
_entity_poly.pdbx_seq_one_letter_code
_entity_poly.pdbx_strand_id
1 'polypeptide(L)'
;MSKGADTRQRILERAAPLLNRHGFQGAPVSEIMRVTGLQKGGLYNHFESKEELALAAFDLLMERIHHKVAEVHRSHDSPLAQLTAHVQLITSGGTETEGGCPMANSIVESDDANPALRSRVAKVLDQWRCLLTHTIARGIVAGEIRADVNPDEVATRFICALEGGHLLRHFYDDGRYLKQMGTFLIEYIERDLRVRS
;
A
#
# COMPACT_ATOMS: atom_id res chain seq x y z
N MET A 1 25.81 -1.58 -10.66
CA MET A 1 24.61 -1.37 -11.52
C MET A 1 25.03 -0.62 -12.77
N SER A 2 24.38 -0.84 -13.92
CA SER A 2 24.74 -0.11 -15.15
C SER A 2 24.25 1.34 -15.09
N LYS A 3 24.95 2.26 -15.76
CA LYS A 3 24.59 3.71 -15.80
C LYS A 3 23.15 3.96 -16.28
N GLY A 4 22.59 3.05 -17.09
CA GLY A 4 21.20 3.11 -17.57
C GLY A 4 20.19 2.70 -16.49
N ALA A 5 20.50 1.67 -15.68
CA ALA A 5 19.64 1.25 -14.55
C ALA A 5 19.55 2.34 -13.49
N ASP A 6 20.65 3.02 -13.17
CA ASP A 6 20.67 4.14 -12.21
C ASP A 6 19.82 5.32 -12.71
N THR A 7 19.84 5.58 -14.02
CA THR A 7 19.01 6.65 -14.61
C THR A 7 17.53 6.28 -14.57
N ARG A 8 17.17 5.05 -14.91
CA ARG A 8 15.78 4.56 -14.86
C ARG A 8 15.21 4.65 -13.42
N GLN A 9 16.00 4.22 -12.43
CA GLN A 9 15.62 4.31 -11.03
C GLN A 9 15.39 5.77 -10.59
N ARG A 10 16.30 6.69 -10.96
CA ARG A 10 16.16 8.11 -10.64
C ARG A 10 14.92 8.75 -11.28
N ILE A 11 14.55 8.34 -12.49
CA ILE A 11 13.32 8.78 -13.15
C ILE A 11 12.12 8.34 -12.33
N LEU A 12 12.06 7.06 -11.93
CA LEU A 12 10.97 6.51 -11.12
C LEU A 12 10.82 7.23 -9.79
N GLU A 13 11.93 7.45 -9.07
CA GLU A 13 11.92 8.12 -7.77
C GLU A 13 11.35 9.55 -7.83
N ARG A 14 11.59 10.25 -8.94
CA ARG A 14 11.08 11.61 -9.15
C ARG A 14 9.66 11.64 -9.70
N ALA A 15 9.29 10.68 -10.52
CA ALA A 15 7.97 10.62 -11.16
C ALA A 15 6.91 9.97 -10.26
N ALA A 16 7.26 9.00 -9.42
CA ALA A 16 6.31 8.23 -8.65
C ALA A 16 5.42 9.08 -7.71
N PRO A 17 5.94 10.07 -6.95
CA PRO A 17 5.09 10.94 -6.13
C PRO A 17 4.11 11.76 -6.97
N LEU A 18 4.55 12.27 -8.12
CA LEU A 18 3.71 13.02 -9.04
C LEU A 18 2.58 12.15 -9.60
N LEU A 19 2.93 10.94 -10.07
CA LEU A 19 1.97 9.97 -10.62
C LEU A 19 0.96 9.54 -9.56
N ASN A 20 1.39 9.32 -8.33
CA ASN A 20 0.49 8.98 -7.23
C ASN A 20 -0.48 10.12 -6.89
N ARG A 21 -0.02 11.39 -6.95
CA ARG A 21 -0.85 12.56 -6.63
C ARG A 21 -1.89 12.87 -7.71
N HIS A 22 -1.50 12.78 -9.00
CA HIS A 22 -2.34 13.18 -10.12
C HIS A 22 -3.09 12.03 -10.77
N GLY A 23 -2.92 10.81 -10.25
CA GLY A 23 -3.33 9.57 -10.91
C GLY A 23 -2.33 9.10 -11.94
N PHE A 24 -2.19 7.80 -12.05
CA PHE A 24 -1.21 7.17 -12.95
C PHE A 24 -1.52 7.45 -14.42
N GLN A 25 -2.79 7.63 -14.78
CA GLN A 25 -3.21 8.04 -16.12
C GLN A 25 -3.29 9.57 -16.26
N GLY A 26 -3.72 10.27 -15.21
CA GLY A 26 -4.00 11.70 -15.24
C GLY A 26 -2.76 12.60 -15.36
N ALA A 27 -1.61 12.19 -14.83
CA ALA A 27 -0.40 13.02 -14.80
C ALA A 27 0.07 13.44 -16.22
N PRO A 28 0.19 14.75 -16.52
CA PRO A 28 0.67 15.21 -17.83
C PRO A 28 2.14 14.85 -18.05
N VAL A 29 2.51 14.43 -19.29
CA VAL A 29 3.91 14.12 -19.64
C VAL A 29 4.83 15.34 -19.43
N SER A 30 4.33 16.55 -19.65
CA SER A 30 5.07 17.79 -19.38
C SER A 30 5.48 17.94 -17.91
N GLU A 31 4.62 17.56 -16.98
CA GLU A 31 4.92 17.57 -15.55
C GLU A 31 5.97 16.49 -15.19
N ILE A 32 5.83 15.31 -15.79
CA ILE A 32 6.83 14.23 -15.63
C ILE A 32 8.20 14.71 -16.12
N MET A 33 8.25 15.35 -17.29
CA MET A 33 9.48 15.94 -17.83
C MET A 33 10.07 17.00 -16.90
N ARG A 34 9.21 17.86 -16.34
CA ARG A 34 9.64 18.91 -15.40
C ARG A 34 10.27 18.31 -14.12
N VAL A 35 9.62 17.34 -13.46
CA VAL A 35 10.15 16.77 -12.22
C VAL A 35 11.37 15.87 -12.44
N THR A 36 11.47 15.23 -13.61
CA THR A 36 12.62 14.37 -13.93
C THR A 36 13.80 15.16 -14.49
N GLY A 37 13.57 16.38 -15.02
CA GLY A 37 14.59 17.18 -15.70
C GLY A 37 14.95 16.66 -17.09
N LEU A 38 14.12 15.79 -17.67
CA LEU A 38 14.38 15.15 -18.97
C LEU A 38 13.47 15.72 -20.07
N GLN A 39 14.02 15.75 -21.28
CA GLN A 39 13.22 15.95 -22.49
C GLN A 39 12.45 14.66 -22.85
N LYS A 40 11.40 14.77 -23.67
CA LYS A 40 10.55 13.65 -24.07
C LYS A 40 11.33 12.45 -24.59
N GLY A 41 12.31 12.66 -25.47
CA GLY A 41 13.17 11.59 -25.98
C GLY A 41 13.99 10.90 -24.88
N GLY A 42 14.53 11.67 -23.93
CA GLY A 42 15.27 11.09 -22.78
C GLY A 42 14.41 10.22 -21.88
N LEU A 43 13.14 10.58 -21.67
CA LEU A 43 12.19 9.77 -20.91
C LEU A 43 11.88 8.45 -21.64
N TYR A 44 11.55 8.52 -22.93
CA TYR A 44 11.19 7.36 -23.73
C TYR A 44 12.37 6.46 -24.15
N ASN A 45 13.61 6.86 -23.89
CA ASN A 45 14.77 5.96 -23.94
C ASN A 45 14.81 4.95 -22.78
N HIS A 46 14.06 5.19 -21.70
CA HIS A 46 14.02 4.34 -20.50
C HIS A 46 12.69 3.66 -20.26
N PHE A 47 11.62 4.15 -20.88
CA PHE A 47 10.26 3.62 -20.77
C PHE A 47 9.59 3.65 -22.13
N GLU A 48 9.05 2.53 -22.58
CA GLU A 48 8.39 2.42 -23.89
C GLU A 48 7.14 3.31 -24.00
N SER A 49 6.47 3.55 -22.86
CA SER A 49 5.26 4.33 -22.78
C SER A 49 5.10 5.04 -21.42
N LYS A 50 4.17 6.00 -21.36
CA LYS A 50 3.73 6.59 -20.08
C LYS A 50 3.10 5.53 -19.17
N GLU A 51 2.40 4.56 -19.75
CA GLU A 51 1.77 3.47 -19.04
C GLU A 51 2.83 2.59 -18.34
N GLU A 52 3.89 2.19 -19.04
CA GLU A 52 5.01 1.44 -18.44
C GLU A 52 5.63 2.21 -17.28
N LEU A 53 5.89 3.51 -17.46
CA LEU A 53 6.39 4.35 -16.37
C LEU A 53 5.42 4.38 -15.17
N ALA A 54 4.13 4.52 -15.43
CA ALA A 54 3.10 4.55 -14.39
C ALA A 54 3.02 3.23 -13.60
N LEU A 55 3.02 2.11 -14.30
CA LEU A 55 3.04 0.77 -13.68
C LEU A 55 4.30 0.55 -12.85
N ALA A 56 5.46 0.94 -13.38
CA ALA A 56 6.72 0.83 -12.65
C ALA A 56 6.80 1.77 -11.43
N ALA A 57 6.16 2.94 -11.51
CA ALA A 57 6.04 3.86 -10.38
C ALA A 57 5.14 3.30 -9.26
N PHE A 58 4.01 2.68 -9.63
CA PHE A 58 3.15 1.96 -8.68
C PHE A 58 3.93 0.83 -7.99
N ASP A 59 4.63 -0.01 -8.76
CA ASP A 59 5.42 -1.11 -8.22
C ASP A 59 6.48 -0.60 -7.23
N LEU A 60 7.20 0.49 -7.55
CA LEU A 60 8.19 1.10 -6.66
C LEU A 60 7.58 1.56 -5.33
N LEU A 61 6.42 2.22 -5.37
CA LEU A 61 5.75 2.69 -4.16
C LEU A 61 5.27 1.52 -3.30
N MET A 62 4.69 0.48 -3.92
CA MET A 62 4.23 -0.71 -3.21
C MET A 62 5.39 -1.53 -2.64
N GLU A 63 6.52 -1.64 -3.34
CA GLU A 63 7.73 -2.29 -2.83
C GLU A 63 8.24 -1.62 -1.55
N ARG A 64 8.27 -0.28 -1.51
CA ARG A 64 8.66 0.49 -0.32
C ARG A 64 7.73 0.23 0.87
N ILE A 65 6.42 0.17 0.62
CA ILE A 65 5.42 -0.15 1.65
C ILE A 65 5.60 -1.59 2.14
N HIS A 66 5.73 -2.55 1.22
CA HIS A 66 5.95 -3.96 1.55
C HIS A 66 7.21 -4.16 2.40
N HIS A 67 8.30 -3.45 2.08
CA HIS A 67 9.54 -3.53 2.86
C HIS A 67 9.31 -3.10 4.32
N LYS A 68 8.63 -1.97 4.55
CA LYS A 68 8.30 -1.48 5.90
C LYS A 68 7.38 -2.45 6.65
N VAL A 69 6.36 -2.99 5.99
CA VAL A 69 5.45 -3.99 6.57
C VAL A 69 6.22 -5.25 6.95
N ALA A 70 7.08 -5.76 6.06
CA ALA A 70 7.89 -6.94 6.33
C ALA A 70 8.88 -6.72 7.50
N GLU A 71 9.43 -5.51 7.65
CA GLU A 71 10.29 -5.14 8.77
C GLU A 71 9.53 -5.18 10.09
N VAL A 72 8.33 -4.58 10.13
CA VAL A 72 7.45 -4.62 11.31
C VAL A 72 7.09 -6.06 11.68
N HIS A 73 6.73 -6.90 10.70
CA HIS A 73 6.40 -8.30 10.99
C HIS A 73 7.61 -9.10 11.50
N ARG A 74 8.82 -8.81 11.02
CA ARG A 74 10.05 -9.45 11.51
C ARG A 74 10.48 -9.00 12.90
N SER A 75 10.10 -7.80 13.31
CA SER A 75 10.47 -7.23 14.61
C SER A 75 9.59 -7.68 15.78
N HIS A 76 8.56 -8.48 15.52
CA HIS A 76 7.63 -8.99 16.54
C HIS A 76 7.46 -10.51 16.38
N ASP A 77 7.64 -11.27 17.46
CA ASP A 77 7.48 -12.73 17.46
C ASP A 77 5.99 -13.14 17.55
N SER A 78 5.19 -12.41 18.35
CA SER A 78 3.76 -12.66 18.53
C SER A 78 2.94 -12.24 17.31
N PRO A 79 2.15 -13.16 16.72
CA PRO A 79 1.23 -12.82 15.63
C PRO A 79 0.26 -11.67 15.99
N LEU A 80 -0.19 -11.61 17.22
CA LEU A 80 -1.09 -10.57 17.69
C LEU A 80 -0.38 -9.20 17.76
N ALA A 81 0.89 -9.18 18.21
CA ALA A 81 1.74 -8.00 18.19
C ALA A 81 2.06 -7.56 16.74
N GLN A 82 2.27 -8.51 15.82
CA GLN A 82 2.45 -8.22 14.39
C GLN A 82 1.23 -7.51 13.79
N LEU A 83 0.00 -7.96 14.09
CA LEU A 83 -1.23 -7.32 13.63
C LEU A 83 -1.36 -5.90 14.18
N THR A 84 -1.14 -5.73 15.48
CA THR A 84 -1.20 -4.41 16.14
C THR A 84 -0.18 -3.44 15.54
N ALA A 85 1.08 -3.88 15.40
CA ALA A 85 2.14 -3.06 14.83
C ALA A 85 1.91 -2.75 13.34
N HIS A 86 1.30 -3.67 12.58
CA HIS A 86 0.89 -3.43 11.19
C HIS A 86 -0.13 -2.30 11.10
N VAL A 87 -1.19 -2.33 11.93
CA VAL A 87 -2.20 -1.26 11.99
C VAL A 87 -1.53 0.07 12.38
N GLN A 88 -0.67 0.06 13.40
CA GLN A 88 0.05 1.25 13.86
C GLN A 88 0.95 1.83 12.77
N LEU A 89 1.70 1.01 12.04
CA LEU A 89 2.55 1.45 10.92
C LEU A 89 1.74 2.23 9.88
N ILE A 90 0.59 1.69 9.47
CA ILE A 90 -0.26 2.32 8.46
C ILE A 90 -0.88 3.61 8.99
N THR A 91 -1.44 3.58 10.19
CA THR A 91 -2.24 4.68 10.74
C THR A 91 -1.42 5.82 11.34
N SER A 92 -0.13 5.59 11.63
CA SER A 92 0.82 6.64 12.05
C SER A 92 1.49 7.39 10.90
N GLY A 93 1.17 7.05 9.65
CA GLY A 93 1.81 7.64 8.48
C GLY A 93 3.08 6.92 8.04
N GLY A 94 3.43 5.78 8.65
CA GLY A 94 4.64 5.03 8.30
C GLY A 94 4.67 4.51 6.86
N THR A 95 3.52 4.35 6.23
CA THR A 95 3.37 3.96 4.81
C THR A 95 3.01 5.14 3.90
N GLU A 96 2.99 6.36 4.41
CA GLU A 96 2.61 7.53 3.63
C GLU A 96 3.57 7.77 2.47
N THR A 97 2.96 8.08 1.34
CA THR A 97 3.63 8.59 0.15
C THR A 97 3.00 9.92 -0.23
N GLU A 98 3.74 10.75 -0.94
CA GLU A 98 3.20 11.99 -1.47
C GLU A 98 2.03 11.67 -2.42
N GLY A 99 0.84 12.25 -2.17
CA GLY A 99 -0.39 11.96 -2.91
C GLY A 99 -1.31 10.93 -2.23
N GLY A 100 -0.97 10.42 -1.03
CA GLY A 100 -1.80 9.47 -0.28
C GLY A 100 -1.42 8.01 -0.50
N CYS A 101 -2.33 7.09 -0.16
CA CYS A 101 -2.11 5.65 -0.34
C CYS A 101 -2.11 5.28 -1.83
N PRO A 102 -1.00 4.73 -2.37
CA PRO A 102 -0.96 4.33 -3.79
C PRO A 102 -1.99 3.24 -4.12
N MET A 103 -2.30 2.37 -3.16
CA MET A 103 -3.31 1.33 -3.32
C MET A 103 -4.71 1.94 -3.48
N ALA A 104 -5.14 2.79 -2.52
CA ALA A 104 -6.45 3.43 -2.57
C ALA A 104 -6.64 4.23 -3.86
N ASN A 105 -5.63 5.02 -4.27
CA ASN A 105 -5.66 5.80 -5.50
C ASN A 105 -5.79 4.88 -6.74
N SER A 106 -5.02 3.78 -6.76
CA SER A 106 -5.02 2.85 -7.90
C SER A 106 -6.28 2.01 -8.00
N ILE A 107 -6.92 1.64 -6.87
CA ILE A 107 -8.21 0.91 -6.89
C ILE A 107 -9.27 1.75 -7.62
N VAL A 108 -9.36 3.03 -7.28
CA VAL A 108 -10.35 3.93 -7.88
C VAL A 108 -10.05 4.20 -9.37
N GLU A 109 -8.77 4.28 -9.74
CA GLU A 109 -8.33 4.57 -11.11
C GLU A 109 -8.29 3.32 -12.01
N SER A 110 -8.18 2.11 -11.44
CA SER A 110 -7.98 0.86 -12.16
C SER A 110 -9.26 0.11 -12.52
N ASP A 111 -10.35 0.83 -12.76
CA ASP A 111 -11.58 0.25 -13.28
C ASP A 111 -11.37 -0.37 -14.68
N ASP A 112 -12.42 -0.53 -15.47
CA ASP A 112 -12.36 -1.18 -16.79
C ASP A 112 -11.44 -0.47 -17.81
N ALA A 113 -10.97 0.73 -17.50
CA ALA A 113 -10.14 1.53 -18.41
C ALA A 113 -8.65 1.12 -18.42
N ASN A 114 -8.14 0.47 -17.36
CA ASN A 114 -6.74 0.04 -17.28
C ASN A 114 -6.56 -1.38 -16.72
N PRO A 115 -6.70 -2.41 -17.57
CA PRO A 115 -6.54 -3.81 -17.15
C PRO A 115 -5.16 -4.15 -16.58
N ALA A 116 -4.10 -3.49 -17.08
CA ALA A 116 -2.73 -3.73 -16.62
C ALA A 116 -2.53 -3.23 -15.17
N LEU A 117 -3.01 -2.02 -14.85
CA LEU A 117 -3.00 -1.49 -13.48
C LEU A 117 -3.88 -2.34 -12.57
N ARG A 118 -5.10 -2.67 -13.02
CA ARG A 118 -6.04 -3.53 -12.26
C ARG A 118 -5.40 -4.86 -11.87
N SER A 119 -4.70 -5.51 -12.79
CA SER A 119 -4.00 -6.77 -12.51
C SER A 119 -2.92 -6.62 -11.44
N ARG A 120 -2.16 -5.52 -11.46
CA ARG A 120 -1.13 -5.23 -10.44
C ARG A 120 -1.75 -4.93 -9.08
N VAL A 121 -2.79 -4.11 -9.04
CA VAL A 121 -3.54 -3.78 -7.82
C VAL A 121 -4.13 -5.05 -7.20
N ALA A 122 -4.78 -5.89 -7.98
CA ALA A 122 -5.35 -7.17 -7.52
C ALA A 122 -4.27 -8.07 -6.91
N LYS A 123 -3.11 -8.21 -7.58
CA LYS A 123 -1.98 -8.99 -7.06
C LYS A 123 -1.49 -8.48 -5.71
N VAL A 124 -1.37 -7.17 -5.54
CA VAL A 124 -0.89 -6.58 -4.28
C VAL A 124 -1.94 -6.74 -3.17
N LEU A 125 -3.23 -6.55 -3.48
CA LEU A 125 -4.32 -6.81 -2.54
C LEU A 125 -4.35 -8.27 -2.07
N ASP A 126 -4.18 -9.22 -3.00
CA ASP A 126 -4.12 -10.65 -2.68
C ASP A 126 -2.91 -10.98 -1.79
N GLN A 127 -1.75 -10.38 -2.05
CA GLN A 127 -0.56 -10.55 -1.22
C GLN A 127 -0.80 -9.99 0.19
N TRP A 128 -1.41 -8.84 0.32
CA TRP A 128 -1.74 -8.24 1.62
C TRP A 128 -2.75 -9.09 2.38
N ARG A 129 -3.84 -9.52 1.71
CA ARG A 129 -4.83 -10.44 2.28
C ARG A 129 -4.18 -11.74 2.76
N CYS A 130 -3.32 -12.34 1.94
CA CYS A 130 -2.59 -13.56 2.28
C CYS A 130 -1.70 -13.37 3.51
N LEU A 131 -0.95 -12.27 3.60
CA LEU A 131 -0.11 -11.93 4.76
C LEU A 131 -0.95 -11.85 6.05
N LEU A 132 -2.06 -11.12 6.03
CA LEU A 132 -2.94 -10.97 7.19
C LEU A 132 -3.58 -12.30 7.58
N THR A 133 -4.15 -13.04 6.62
CA THR A 133 -4.77 -14.35 6.83
C THR A 133 -3.77 -15.33 7.46
N HIS A 134 -2.54 -15.38 6.94
CA HIS A 134 -1.49 -16.24 7.48
C HIS A 134 -1.09 -15.82 8.91
N THR A 135 -0.95 -14.54 9.17
CA THR A 135 -0.61 -14.02 10.51
C THR A 135 -1.70 -14.38 11.53
N ILE A 136 -2.97 -14.22 11.17
CA ILE A 136 -4.11 -14.56 12.02
C ILE A 136 -4.15 -16.08 12.28
N ALA A 137 -3.99 -16.89 11.23
CA ALA A 137 -3.96 -18.35 11.38
C ALA A 137 -2.83 -18.83 12.30
N ARG A 138 -1.64 -18.22 12.21
CA ARG A 138 -0.55 -18.48 13.16
C ARG A 138 -0.91 -18.10 14.58
N GLY A 139 -1.61 -16.99 14.77
CA GLY A 139 -2.09 -16.54 16.08
C GLY A 139 -3.09 -17.52 16.71
N ILE A 140 -3.97 -18.13 15.90
CA ILE A 140 -4.88 -19.20 16.34
C ILE A 140 -4.08 -20.42 16.79
N VAL A 141 -3.12 -20.87 15.99
CA VAL A 141 -2.26 -22.02 16.33
C VAL A 141 -1.43 -21.76 17.60
N ALA A 142 -0.97 -20.52 17.79
CA ALA A 142 -0.23 -20.10 18.98
C ALA A 142 -1.11 -19.92 20.23
N GLY A 143 -2.44 -20.01 20.11
CA GLY A 143 -3.37 -19.76 21.20
C GLY A 143 -3.49 -18.28 21.61
N GLU A 144 -2.99 -17.36 20.81
CA GLU A 144 -3.12 -15.91 21.03
C GLU A 144 -4.45 -15.36 20.50
N ILE A 145 -4.95 -15.95 19.39
CA ILE A 145 -6.21 -15.58 18.73
C ILE A 145 -7.22 -16.71 18.93
N ARG A 146 -8.46 -16.34 19.13
CA ARG A 146 -9.58 -17.26 19.34
C ARG A 146 -9.75 -18.22 18.15
N ALA A 147 -10.01 -19.49 18.45
CA ALA A 147 -10.10 -20.56 17.45
C ALA A 147 -11.36 -20.48 16.56
N ASP A 148 -12.40 -19.73 16.97
CA ASP A 148 -13.65 -19.54 16.23
C ASP A 148 -13.59 -18.38 15.21
N VAL A 149 -12.43 -17.72 15.10
CA VAL A 149 -12.22 -16.60 14.16
C VAL A 149 -11.95 -17.15 12.76
N ASN A 150 -12.62 -16.59 11.75
CA ASN A 150 -12.28 -16.83 10.34
C ASN A 150 -11.17 -15.87 9.89
N PRO A 151 -9.95 -16.36 9.59
CA PRO A 151 -8.81 -15.50 9.23
C PRO A 151 -9.05 -14.64 7.98
N ASP A 152 -9.74 -15.16 6.97
CA ASP A 152 -9.99 -14.45 5.70
C ASP A 152 -11.00 -13.30 5.89
N GLU A 153 -12.05 -13.52 6.69
CA GLU A 153 -13.01 -12.46 7.02
C GLU A 153 -12.34 -11.33 7.82
N VAL A 154 -11.50 -11.67 8.79
CA VAL A 154 -10.76 -10.67 9.55
C VAL A 154 -9.81 -9.89 8.67
N ALA A 155 -9.03 -10.57 7.82
CA ALA A 155 -8.14 -9.92 6.85
C ALA A 155 -8.89 -8.94 5.95
N THR A 156 -10.07 -9.33 5.46
CA THR A 156 -10.94 -8.48 4.65
C THR A 156 -11.40 -7.23 5.42
N ARG A 157 -11.83 -7.39 6.68
CA ARG A 157 -12.22 -6.26 7.54
C ARG A 157 -11.08 -5.27 7.77
N PHE A 158 -9.85 -5.76 7.97
CA PHE A 158 -8.67 -4.92 8.12
C PHE A 158 -8.41 -4.09 6.87
N ILE A 159 -8.39 -4.73 5.70
CA ILE A 159 -8.16 -4.06 4.42
C ILE A 159 -9.23 -3.00 4.17
N CYS A 160 -10.51 -3.35 4.30
CA CYS A 160 -11.61 -2.42 4.07
C CYS A 160 -11.57 -1.21 5.02
N ALA A 161 -11.27 -1.43 6.32
CA ALA A 161 -11.19 -0.34 7.29
C ALA A 161 -10.01 0.60 7.00
N LEU A 162 -8.83 0.05 6.70
CA LEU A 162 -7.64 0.84 6.44
C LEU A 162 -7.73 1.62 5.11
N GLU A 163 -8.21 0.97 4.04
CA GLU A 163 -8.38 1.66 2.75
C GLU A 163 -9.51 2.69 2.80
N GLY A 164 -10.63 2.39 3.49
CA GLY A 164 -11.68 3.37 3.75
C GLY A 164 -11.16 4.57 4.55
N GLY A 165 -10.32 4.34 5.56
CA GLY A 165 -9.65 5.38 6.33
C GLY A 165 -8.73 6.25 5.48
N HIS A 166 -7.94 5.64 4.58
CA HIS A 166 -7.08 6.35 3.63
C HIS A 166 -7.88 7.20 2.65
N LEU A 167 -8.97 6.65 2.09
CA LEU A 167 -9.83 7.35 1.13
C LEU A 167 -10.44 8.60 1.76
N LEU A 168 -11.03 8.48 2.95
CA LEU A 168 -11.64 9.62 3.65
C LEU A 168 -10.60 10.63 4.11
N ARG A 169 -9.45 10.17 4.60
CA ARG A 169 -8.33 11.05 4.93
C ARG A 169 -7.90 11.90 3.74
N HIS A 170 -7.72 11.27 2.58
CA HIS A 170 -7.30 11.97 1.36
C HIS A 170 -8.37 12.96 0.88
N PHE A 171 -9.64 12.53 0.87
CA PHE A 171 -10.76 13.34 0.39
C PHE A 171 -11.00 14.59 1.24
N TYR A 172 -10.92 14.47 2.58
CA TYR A 172 -11.16 15.56 3.52
C TYR A 172 -9.88 16.29 3.97
N ASP A 173 -8.70 15.84 3.53
CA ASP A 173 -7.39 16.30 4.03
C ASP A 173 -7.30 16.26 5.56
N ASP A 174 -7.83 15.17 6.16
CA ASP A 174 -7.99 15.04 7.60
C ASP A 174 -7.56 13.67 8.11
N GLY A 175 -6.44 13.63 8.84
CA GLY A 175 -5.86 12.41 9.38
C GLY A 175 -6.72 11.68 10.42
N ARG A 176 -7.76 12.33 10.99
CA ARG A 176 -8.63 11.73 12.01
C ARG A 176 -9.32 10.47 11.55
N TYR A 177 -9.72 10.39 10.27
CA TYR A 177 -10.43 9.23 9.72
C TYR A 177 -9.57 7.95 9.76
N LEU A 178 -8.34 8.04 9.30
CA LEU A 178 -7.42 6.91 9.34
C LEU A 178 -7.04 6.54 10.79
N LYS A 179 -6.85 7.54 11.66
CA LYS A 179 -6.58 7.33 13.09
C LYS A 179 -7.74 6.64 13.80
N GLN A 180 -8.99 7.02 13.50
CA GLN A 180 -10.18 6.36 14.05
C GLN A 180 -10.27 4.89 13.63
N MET A 181 -9.94 4.59 12.37
CA MET A 181 -9.90 3.19 11.92
C MET A 181 -8.79 2.41 12.60
N GLY A 182 -7.64 3.03 12.83
CA GLY A 182 -6.56 2.43 13.63
C GLY A 182 -6.99 2.08 15.05
N THR A 183 -7.62 3.03 15.75
CA THR A 183 -8.15 2.79 17.09
C THR A 183 -9.17 1.67 17.09
N PHE A 184 -10.14 1.71 16.17
CA PHE A 184 -11.15 0.65 16.01
C PHE A 184 -10.52 -0.73 15.80
N LEU A 185 -9.52 -0.85 14.91
CA LEU A 185 -8.87 -2.13 14.64
C LEU A 185 -8.05 -2.64 15.83
N ILE A 186 -7.37 -1.75 16.56
CA ILE A 186 -6.62 -2.13 17.76
C ILE A 186 -7.58 -2.61 18.86
N GLU A 187 -8.68 -1.90 19.08
CA GLU A 187 -9.72 -2.35 20.02
C GLU A 187 -10.34 -3.69 19.58
N TYR A 188 -10.58 -3.89 18.30
CA TYR A 188 -11.08 -5.14 17.75
C TYR A 188 -10.09 -6.30 17.98
N ILE A 189 -8.78 -6.08 17.78
CA ILE A 189 -7.73 -7.06 18.09
C ILE A 189 -7.82 -7.48 19.56
N GLU A 190 -7.86 -6.52 20.48
CA GLU A 190 -7.81 -6.79 21.92
C GLU A 190 -9.11 -7.39 22.46
N ARG A 191 -10.25 -6.95 21.99
CA ARG A 191 -11.56 -7.35 22.52
C ARG A 191 -12.11 -8.63 21.87
N ASP A 192 -11.96 -8.73 20.53
CA ASP A 192 -12.68 -9.72 19.75
C ASP A 192 -11.77 -10.83 19.18
N LEU A 193 -10.47 -10.57 18.98
CA LEU A 193 -9.54 -11.58 18.47
C LEU A 193 -8.74 -12.26 19.59
N ARG A 194 -8.27 -11.51 20.58
CA ARG A 194 -7.42 -12.04 21.66
C ARG A 194 -8.15 -13.12 22.48
N VAL A 195 -7.44 -14.21 22.77
CA VAL A 195 -7.90 -15.21 23.76
C VAL A 195 -7.93 -14.54 25.13
N ARG A 196 -9.07 -14.61 25.82
CA ARG A 196 -9.18 -14.14 27.21
C ARG A 196 -8.74 -15.26 28.15
N SER A 197 -7.79 -14.98 29.01
CA SER A 197 -7.40 -15.85 30.14
C SER A 197 -8.51 -15.92 31.18
#